data_658a7b2e175061dc5c2653d2ff1f92cc
#
_entry.id   658a7b2e175061dc5c2653d2ff1f92cc
#
_cell.length_a   1.000
_cell.length_b   1.000
_cell.length_c   1.000
_cell.angle_alpha   90.00
_cell.angle_beta   90.00
_cell.angle_gamma   90.00
#
_symmetry.space_group_name_H-M   'P 1'
#
loop_
_entity.id
_entity.type
_entity.pdbx_description
1 polymer ?
#
loop_
_entity_poly.entity_id
_entity_poly.type
_entity_poly.pdbx_seq_one_letter_code
_entity_poly.pdbx_strand_id
1 'polypeptide(L)'
;MLLGFKDIAVSTIVGKTEPNFDKLAPFVEKSLELLLKAPGNGLYNVNLPENPTDIKWTRQSVRFYDGVVRKGTDPFGREAYWFNVKPLEAAEEDSDRWAVENGFVSITPLRLDLTDEEQLKKVQEQQPL
;
A
#
# COMPACT_ATOMS: atom_id res chain seq x y z
N MET A 1 9.42 4.71 -14.14
CA MET A 1 10.79 4.85 -13.61
C MET A 1 11.87 4.67 -14.64
N LEU A 2 11.80 3.64 -15.44
CA LEU A 2 12.80 3.37 -16.50
C LEU A 2 12.91 4.47 -17.56
N LEU A 3 11.92 5.33 -17.72
CA LEU A 3 11.85 6.39 -18.71
C LEU A 3 11.97 7.82 -18.14
N GLY A 4 12.28 7.96 -16.87
CA GLY A 4 12.46 9.27 -16.23
C GLY A 4 11.17 10.05 -15.98
N PHE A 5 10.02 9.38 -15.91
CA PHE A 5 8.72 9.96 -15.56
C PHE A 5 8.40 9.78 -14.07
N LYS A 6 7.44 10.58 -13.59
CA LYS A 6 6.77 10.32 -12.31
C LYS A 6 5.54 9.47 -12.59
N ASP A 7 5.47 8.33 -11.91
CA ASP A 7 4.35 7.42 -11.99
C ASP A 7 3.51 7.56 -10.73
N ILE A 8 2.23 7.85 -10.86
CA ILE A 8 1.33 8.10 -9.74
C ILE A 8 0.12 7.18 -9.86
N ALA A 9 -0.03 6.28 -8.91
CA ALA A 9 -1.23 5.48 -8.74
C ALA A 9 -2.13 6.15 -7.70
N VAL A 10 -3.39 6.39 -8.05
CA VAL A 10 -4.40 6.97 -7.16
C VAL A 10 -5.55 6.00 -6.97
N SER A 11 -5.88 5.69 -5.74
CA SER A 11 -6.99 4.81 -5.40
C SER A 11 -7.79 5.33 -4.21
N THR A 12 -9.03 4.87 -4.08
CA THR A 12 -9.88 5.15 -2.93
C THR A 12 -10.51 3.88 -2.40
N ILE A 13 -10.85 3.88 -1.11
CA ILE A 13 -11.63 2.80 -0.52
C ILE A 13 -13.03 2.82 -1.12
N VAL A 14 -13.47 1.65 -1.57
CA VAL A 14 -14.85 1.41 -2.00
C VAL A 14 -15.57 0.67 -0.87
N GLY A 15 -16.52 1.35 -0.24
CA GLY A 15 -17.38 0.78 0.78
C GLY A 15 -18.63 0.13 0.18
N LYS A 16 -19.73 0.15 0.93
CA LYS A 16 -21.04 -0.33 0.46
C LYS A 16 -21.73 0.62 -0.53
N THR A 17 -21.32 1.86 -0.55
CA THR A 17 -21.84 2.92 -1.41
C THR A 17 -20.76 3.41 -2.35
N GLU A 18 -21.17 3.98 -3.48
CA GLU A 18 -20.26 4.61 -4.43
C GLU A 18 -19.48 5.75 -3.76
N PRO A 19 -18.15 5.88 -4.04
CA PRO A 19 -17.36 6.98 -3.50
C PRO A 19 -17.89 8.34 -3.91
N ASN A 20 -17.87 9.30 -2.99
CA ASN A 20 -18.23 10.68 -3.30
C ASN A 20 -17.03 11.41 -3.93
N PHE A 21 -16.95 11.39 -5.26
CA PHE A 21 -15.83 11.96 -6.01
C PHE A 21 -15.71 13.47 -5.84
N ASP A 22 -16.81 14.20 -5.59
CA ASP A 22 -16.76 15.65 -5.35
C ASP A 22 -16.02 15.99 -4.05
N LYS A 23 -16.14 15.15 -3.02
CA LYS A 23 -15.37 15.28 -1.79
C LYS A 23 -13.90 14.90 -1.95
N LEU A 24 -13.60 13.95 -2.81
CA LEU A 24 -12.25 13.43 -3.01
C LEU A 24 -11.42 14.33 -3.94
N ALA A 25 -12.05 14.98 -4.92
CA ALA A 25 -11.37 15.76 -5.94
C ALA A 25 -10.37 16.80 -5.39
N PRO A 26 -10.69 17.63 -4.38
CA PRO A 26 -9.74 18.60 -3.84
C PRO A 26 -8.48 17.96 -3.24
N PHE A 27 -8.61 16.77 -2.65
CA PHE A 27 -7.49 16.03 -2.09
C PHE A 27 -6.63 15.38 -3.18
N VAL A 28 -7.24 14.91 -4.26
CA VAL A 28 -6.52 14.41 -5.43
C VAL A 28 -5.72 15.55 -6.07
N GLU A 29 -6.33 16.69 -6.33
CA GLU A 29 -5.66 17.88 -6.89
C GLU A 29 -4.46 18.29 -6.03
N LYS A 30 -4.65 18.44 -4.72
CA LYS A 30 -3.59 18.81 -3.79
C LYS A 30 -2.47 17.76 -3.76
N SER A 31 -2.81 16.48 -3.80
CA SER A 31 -1.82 15.38 -3.86
C SER A 31 -0.99 15.45 -5.15
N LEU A 32 -1.64 15.68 -6.27
CA LEU A 32 -0.95 15.84 -7.56
C LEU A 32 -0.05 17.06 -7.58
N GLU A 33 -0.49 18.20 -7.04
CA GLU A 33 0.34 19.41 -6.92
C GLU A 33 1.61 19.16 -6.08
N LEU A 34 1.47 18.46 -4.94
CA LEU A 34 2.59 18.09 -4.09
C LEU A 34 3.57 17.18 -4.84
N LEU A 35 3.05 16.19 -5.53
CA LEU A 35 3.87 15.21 -6.25
C LEU A 35 4.56 15.81 -7.48
N LEU A 36 3.91 16.70 -8.20
CA LEU A 36 4.52 17.39 -9.35
C LEU A 36 5.68 18.30 -8.93
N LYS A 37 5.62 18.88 -7.73
CA LYS A 37 6.67 19.71 -7.14
C LYS A 37 7.76 18.89 -6.43
N ALA A 38 7.51 17.63 -6.11
CA ALA A 38 8.48 16.76 -5.44
C ALA A 38 9.73 16.55 -6.32
N PRO A 39 10.93 16.51 -5.70
CA PRO A 39 12.17 16.34 -6.45
C PRO A 39 12.27 14.96 -7.10
N GLY A 40 12.95 14.91 -8.25
CA GLY A 40 13.25 13.66 -8.94
C GLY A 40 12.04 12.99 -9.60
N ASN A 41 12.31 11.82 -10.16
CA ASN A 41 11.31 10.93 -10.75
C ASN A 41 11.10 9.76 -9.80
N GLY A 42 9.87 9.30 -9.64
CA GLY A 42 9.55 8.23 -8.71
C GLY A 42 8.17 7.63 -8.94
N LEU A 43 7.96 6.49 -8.33
CA LEU A 43 6.65 5.85 -8.24
C LEU A 43 6.00 6.26 -6.92
N TYR A 44 4.77 6.74 -6.99
CA TYR A 44 4.00 7.15 -5.82
C TYR A 44 2.66 6.44 -5.79
N ASN A 45 2.28 5.97 -4.60
CA ASN A 45 0.97 5.40 -4.33
C ASN A 45 0.17 6.37 -3.45
N VAL A 46 -1.01 6.77 -3.93
CA VAL A 46 -1.92 7.68 -3.23
C VAL A 46 -3.20 6.93 -2.91
N ASN A 47 -3.50 6.77 -1.62
CA ASN A 47 -4.72 6.13 -1.16
C ASN A 47 -5.59 7.14 -0.40
N LEU A 48 -6.85 7.24 -0.81
CA LEU A 48 -7.81 8.13 -0.20
C LEU A 48 -8.80 7.35 0.68
N PRO A 49 -9.05 7.80 1.92
CA PRO A 49 -10.16 7.29 2.72
C PRO A 49 -11.50 7.79 2.17
N GLU A 50 -12.59 7.23 2.63
CA GLU A 50 -13.96 7.66 2.22
C GLU A 50 -14.23 9.15 2.55
N ASN A 51 -13.73 9.62 3.69
CA ASN A 51 -13.88 11.00 4.16
C ASN A 51 -12.52 11.57 4.57
N PRO A 52 -11.73 12.06 3.62
CA PRO A 52 -10.40 12.58 3.91
C PRO A 52 -10.47 13.89 4.73
N THR A 53 -9.54 14.04 5.66
CA THR A 53 -9.39 15.24 6.50
C THR A 53 -8.10 16.00 6.21
N ASP A 54 -7.01 15.29 5.90
CA ASP A 54 -5.72 15.88 5.58
C ASP A 54 -4.87 14.87 4.78
N ILE A 55 -3.67 15.28 4.36
CA ILE A 55 -2.73 14.47 3.57
C ILE A 55 -1.48 14.19 4.41
N LYS A 56 -1.01 12.93 4.36
CA LYS A 56 0.23 12.51 5.03
C LYS A 56 1.18 11.78 4.09
N TRP A 57 2.47 12.06 4.24
CA TRP A 57 3.52 11.20 3.73
C TRP A 57 3.61 9.94 4.58
N THR A 58 3.63 8.80 3.93
CA THR A 58 3.55 7.51 4.62
C THR A 58 4.58 6.53 4.09
N ARG A 59 4.78 5.46 4.82
CA ARG A 59 5.51 4.26 4.39
C ARG A 59 4.52 3.16 4.03
N GLN A 60 4.91 2.24 3.18
CA GLN A 60 4.11 1.06 2.90
C GLN A 60 3.98 0.21 4.17
N SER A 61 2.76 -0.19 4.51
CA SER A 61 2.51 -1.14 5.59
C SER A 61 3.07 -2.51 5.22
N VAL A 62 3.91 -3.04 6.09
CA VAL A 62 4.42 -4.41 5.98
C VAL A 62 3.49 -5.30 6.78
N ARG A 63 2.45 -5.80 6.11
CA ARG A 63 1.45 -6.62 6.77
C ARG A 63 1.72 -8.10 6.55
N PHE A 64 1.96 -8.81 7.64
CA PHE A 64 1.85 -10.25 7.65
C PHE A 64 0.39 -10.62 7.89
N TYR A 65 -0.18 -11.39 6.96
CA TYR A 65 -1.50 -11.97 7.14
C TYR A 65 -1.33 -13.31 7.85
N ASP A 66 -1.99 -13.48 8.99
CA ASP A 66 -2.18 -14.81 9.53
C ASP A 66 -3.19 -15.55 8.65
N GLY A 67 -2.69 -16.48 7.87
CA GLY A 67 -3.53 -17.40 7.13
C GLY A 67 -3.88 -18.61 7.98
N VAL A 68 -5.16 -18.85 8.22
CA VAL A 68 -5.64 -20.07 8.85
C VAL A 68 -6.24 -20.96 7.77
N VAL A 69 -5.65 -22.14 7.60
CA VAL A 69 -6.24 -23.18 6.74
C VAL A 69 -7.34 -23.89 7.51
N ARG A 70 -8.58 -23.80 7.04
CA ARG A 70 -9.71 -24.56 7.57
C ARG A 70 -10.05 -25.71 6.68
N LYS A 71 -10.10 -26.90 7.26
CA LYS A 71 -10.62 -28.10 6.59
C LYS A 71 -12.15 -28.01 6.49
N GLY A 72 -12.69 -28.32 5.34
CA GLY A 72 -14.12 -28.38 5.08
C GLY A 72 -14.44 -29.40 3.99
N THR A 73 -15.65 -29.40 3.51
CA THR A 73 -16.10 -30.21 2.37
C THR A 73 -16.64 -29.30 1.27
N ASP A 74 -16.37 -29.66 0.01
CA ASP A 74 -16.96 -28.98 -1.13
C ASP A 74 -18.44 -29.39 -1.32
N PRO A 75 -19.21 -28.72 -2.21
CA PRO A 75 -20.60 -29.11 -2.49
C PRO A 75 -20.78 -30.53 -3.00
N PHE A 76 -19.71 -31.21 -3.44
CA PHE A 76 -19.71 -32.60 -3.91
C PHE A 76 -19.25 -33.59 -2.83
N GLY A 77 -19.08 -33.15 -1.58
CA GLY A 77 -18.68 -34.00 -0.47
C GLY A 77 -17.19 -34.36 -0.42
N ARG A 78 -16.33 -33.72 -1.22
CA ARG A 78 -14.87 -33.96 -1.22
C ARG A 78 -14.20 -33.10 -0.16
N GLU A 79 -13.11 -33.58 0.43
CA GLU A 79 -12.27 -32.76 1.31
C GLU A 79 -11.77 -31.51 0.56
N ALA A 80 -11.97 -30.35 1.16
CA ALA A 80 -11.48 -29.08 0.67
C ALA A 80 -10.83 -28.30 1.81
N TYR A 81 -9.83 -27.51 1.46
CA TYR A 81 -9.13 -26.64 2.41
C TYR A 81 -9.36 -25.20 2.00
N TRP A 82 -9.87 -24.40 2.93
CA TRP A 82 -10.15 -22.99 2.72
C TRP A 82 -9.09 -22.15 3.40
N PHE A 83 -8.48 -21.27 2.64
CA PHE A 83 -7.54 -20.29 3.19
C PHE A 83 -8.32 -19.07 3.68
N ASN A 84 -8.38 -18.89 4.97
CA ASN A 84 -8.95 -17.70 5.59
C ASN A 84 -7.84 -16.75 6.01
N VAL A 85 -7.87 -15.54 5.48
CA VAL A 85 -6.97 -14.46 5.88
C VAL A 85 -7.57 -13.77 7.10
N LYS A 86 -6.89 -13.85 8.23
CA LYS A 86 -7.22 -13.06 9.40
C LYS A 86 -6.46 -11.73 9.35
N PRO A 87 -7.13 -10.58 9.27
CA PRO A 87 -6.46 -9.30 9.39
C PRO A 87 -5.72 -9.23 10.72
N LEU A 88 -4.42 -8.90 10.68
CA LEU A 88 -3.70 -8.57 11.89
C LEU A 88 -4.25 -7.28 12.49
N GLU A 89 -4.11 -7.15 13.81
CA GLU A 89 -4.58 -6.02 14.62
C GLU A 89 -4.00 -4.68 14.12
N ALA A 90 -3.96 -3.66 14.88
CA ALA A 90 -3.66 -2.27 14.48
C ALA A 90 -2.58 -2.10 13.38
N ALA A 91 -2.80 -1.17 12.47
CA ALA A 91 -1.79 -0.75 11.51
C ALA A 91 -0.65 -0.01 12.22
N GLU A 92 0.57 -0.13 11.70
CA GLU A 92 1.72 0.61 12.22
C GLU A 92 1.50 2.12 12.01
N GLU A 93 1.79 2.92 13.02
CA GLU A 93 1.73 4.38 12.92
C GLU A 93 2.60 4.86 11.74
N ASP A 94 2.15 5.89 11.06
CA ASP A 94 2.76 6.44 9.83
C ASP A 94 2.78 5.50 8.60
N SER A 95 2.12 4.34 8.67
CA SER A 95 1.89 3.53 7.48
C SER A 95 0.73 4.07 6.63
N ASP A 96 0.72 3.67 5.36
CA ASP A 96 -0.35 4.00 4.41
C ASP A 96 -1.72 3.50 4.90
N ARG A 97 -1.76 2.30 5.44
CA ARG A 97 -2.96 1.72 6.02
C ARG A 97 -3.45 2.50 7.24
N TRP A 98 -2.54 2.81 8.18
CA TRP A 98 -2.87 3.59 9.38
C TRP A 98 -3.43 4.96 9.00
N ALA A 99 -2.81 5.65 8.04
CA ALA A 99 -3.27 6.95 7.58
C ALA A 99 -4.70 6.88 7.05
N VAL A 100 -5.00 5.93 6.17
CA VAL A 100 -6.33 5.75 5.59
C VAL A 100 -7.37 5.35 6.65
N GLU A 101 -7.03 4.47 7.59
CA GLU A 101 -7.93 4.08 8.70
C GLU A 101 -8.22 5.27 9.65
N ASN A 102 -7.33 6.26 9.72
CA ASN A 102 -7.51 7.48 10.52
C ASN A 102 -8.00 8.70 9.71
N GLY A 103 -8.47 8.50 8.49
CA GLY A 103 -9.07 9.56 7.69
C GLY A 103 -8.06 10.46 6.96
N PHE A 104 -6.82 10.05 6.83
CA PHE A 104 -5.81 10.79 6.07
C PHE A 104 -5.62 10.22 4.68
N VAL A 105 -5.42 11.09 3.70
CA VAL A 105 -4.88 10.66 2.42
C VAL A 105 -3.43 10.26 2.61
N SER A 106 -3.09 9.07 2.20
CA SER A 106 -1.74 8.54 2.27
C SER A 106 -1.01 8.78 0.96
N ILE A 107 0.21 9.32 1.01
CA ILE A 107 1.12 9.39 -0.14
C ILE A 107 2.39 8.63 0.21
N THR A 108 2.61 7.51 -0.46
CA THR A 108 3.75 6.63 -0.22
C THR A 108 4.67 6.63 -1.44
N PRO A 109 5.92 7.11 -1.31
CA PRO A 109 6.92 6.89 -2.35
C PRO A 109 7.35 5.42 -2.36
N LEU A 110 7.37 4.82 -3.53
CA LEU A 110 7.71 3.41 -3.73
C LEU A 110 8.94 3.28 -4.63
N ARG A 111 9.62 2.15 -4.50
CA ARG A 111 10.62 1.67 -5.46
C ARG A 111 10.36 0.22 -5.80
N LEU A 112 10.63 -0.15 -7.03
CA LEU A 112 10.39 -1.51 -7.52
C LEU A 112 11.52 -2.48 -7.16
N ASP A 113 12.71 -1.95 -6.90
CA ASP A 113 13.87 -2.77 -6.54
C ASP A 113 13.77 -3.19 -5.08
N LEU A 114 13.66 -4.49 -4.88
CA LEU A 114 13.59 -5.14 -3.56
C LEU A 114 14.95 -5.68 -3.11
N THR A 115 16.03 -5.42 -3.85
CA THR A 115 17.37 -5.86 -3.49
C THR A 115 17.83 -5.14 -2.22
N ASP A 116 18.20 -5.89 -1.20
CA ASP A 116 18.91 -5.37 -0.04
C ASP A 116 20.40 -5.24 -0.40
N GLU A 117 20.78 -4.09 -0.94
CA GLU A 117 22.14 -3.79 -1.39
C GLU A 117 23.16 -3.87 -0.25
N GLU A 118 22.75 -3.50 0.96
CA GLU A 118 23.64 -3.56 2.13
C GLU A 118 23.95 -5.02 2.50
N GLN A 119 22.92 -5.85 2.53
CA GLN A 119 23.09 -7.28 2.81
C GLN A 119 23.84 -7.99 1.68
N LEU A 120 23.54 -7.66 0.43
CA LEU A 120 24.23 -8.23 -0.72
C LEU A 120 25.75 -7.97 -0.62
N LYS A 121 26.14 -6.75 -0.29
CA LYS A 121 27.53 -6.36 -0.12
C LYS A 121 28.21 -7.14 1.00
N LYS A 122 27.56 -7.28 2.15
CA LYS A 122 28.06 -8.07 3.29
C LYS A 122 28.30 -9.54 2.92
N VAL A 123 27.38 -10.15 2.19
CA VAL A 123 27.49 -11.56 1.77
C VAL A 123 28.64 -11.73 0.76
N GLN A 124 28.76 -10.82 -0.20
CA GLN A 124 29.86 -10.86 -1.18
C GLN A 124 31.24 -10.72 -0.55
N GLU A 125 31.37 -9.91 0.51
CA GLU A 125 32.63 -9.75 1.24
C GLU A 125 32.99 -10.97 2.10
N GLN A 126 31.96 -11.62 2.71
CA GLN A 126 32.18 -12.76 3.62
C GLN A 126 32.23 -14.12 2.92
N GLN A 127 31.57 -14.26 1.79
CA GLN A 127 31.44 -15.50 1.04
C GLN A 127 31.62 -15.23 -0.46
N PRO A 128 32.83 -14.85 -0.91
CA PRO A 128 33.08 -14.66 -2.34
C PRO A 128 32.92 -15.99 -3.07
N LEU A 129 32.09 -15.99 -4.11
CA LEU A 129 31.86 -17.14 -4.99
C LEU A 129 32.92 -17.22 -6.07
#